data_30d351dd74159d64875a66721982eab3
#
_entry.id   30d351dd74159d64875a66721982eab3
#
_cell.length_a   1.000
_cell.length_b   1.000
_cell.length_c   1.000
_cell.angle_alpha   90.00
_cell.angle_beta   90.00
_cell.angle_gamma   90.00
#
_symmetry.space_group_name_H-M   'P 1'
#
loop_
_entity.id
_entity.type
_entity.pdbx_description
1 polymer ?
#
loop_
_entity_poly.entity_id
_entity_poly.type
_entity_poly.pdbx_seq_one_letter_code
_entity_poly.pdbx_strand_id
1 'polypeptide(L)'
;HIPLNMKNTLIQLNIADDYFKAKDQVEKLERDLENKEKEIYDLKHDLISNQVKTETAEESLKKLERDNKELLLNKARLEAALEDKLLDGKDSPKESEKENTKKK
;
A
#
# COMPACT_ATOMS: atom_id res chain seq x y z
N HIS A 1 1.91 -17.66 -71.31
CA HIS A 1 2.28 -19.04 -71.09
C HIS A 1 3.61 -19.16 -70.33
N ILE A 2 3.58 -19.42 -69.09
CA ILE A 2 4.78 -19.50 -68.24
C ILE A 2 5.30 -20.94 -68.30
N PRO A 3 6.58 -21.18 -68.59
CA PRO A 3 7.15 -22.54 -68.57
C PRO A 3 7.01 -23.20 -67.17
N LEU A 4 6.89 -24.53 -67.18
CA LEU A 4 6.72 -25.29 -65.90
C LEU A 4 7.88 -25.03 -64.93
N ASN A 5 9.12 -24.90 -65.43
CA ASN A 5 10.28 -24.60 -64.59
C ASN A 5 10.18 -23.25 -63.94
N MET A 6 9.65 -22.23 -64.61
CA MET A 6 9.42 -20.91 -64.05
C MET A 6 8.31 -20.95 -62.98
N LYS A 7 7.24 -21.71 -63.26
CA LYS A 7 6.15 -21.89 -62.27
C LYS A 7 6.67 -22.52 -61.00
N ASN A 8 7.47 -23.58 -61.13
CA ASN A 8 8.08 -24.25 -60.00
C ASN A 8 9.01 -23.34 -59.21
N THR A 9 9.82 -22.56 -59.92
CA THR A 9 10.73 -21.60 -59.31
C THR A 9 9.94 -20.52 -58.54
N LEU A 10 8.87 -19.99 -59.14
CA LEU A 10 8.01 -18.99 -58.48
C LEU A 10 7.34 -19.55 -57.24
N ILE A 11 6.86 -20.80 -57.29
CA ILE A 11 6.26 -21.46 -56.14
C ILE A 11 7.31 -21.63 -55.03
N GLN A 12 8.52 -22.07 -55.37
CA GLN A 12 9.61 -22.22 -54.40
C GLN A 12 10.01 -20.90 -53.79
N LEU A 13 10.08 -19.82 -54.58
CA LEU A 13 10.37 -18.47 -54.07
C LEU A 13 9.27 -17.97 -53.12
N ASN A 14 8.02 -18.22 -53.47
CA ASN A 14 6.89 -17.85 -52.63
C ASN A 14 6.91 -18.62 -51.29
N ILE A 15 7.21 -19.92 -51.34
CA ILE A 15 7.34 -20.74 -50.13
C ILE A 15 8.47 -20.25 -49.26
N ALA A 16 9.63 -19.92 -49.89
CA ALA A 16 10.77 -19.38 -49.14
C ALA A 16 10.46 -18.03 -48.50
N ASP A 17 9.79 -17.15 -49.27
CA ASP A 17 9.36 -15.85 -48.77
C ASP A 17 8.40 -15.98 -47.58
N ASP A 18 7.41 -16.86 -47.70
CA ASP A 18 6.47 -17.13 -46.61
C ASP A 18 7.16 -17.73 -45.40
N TYR A 19 8.13 -18.61 -45.61
CA TYR A 19 8.95 -19.17 -44.53
C TYR A 19 9.71 -18.09 -43.79
N PHE A 20 10.41 -17.20 -44.49
CA PHE A 20 11.16 -16.11 -43.85
C PHE A 20 10.26 -15.13 -43.14
N LYS A 21 9.09 -14.82 -43.69
CA LYS A 21 8.09 -13.98 -43.04
C LYS A 21 7.59 -14.62 -41.77
N ALA A 22 7.28 -15.91 -41.80
CA ALA A 22 6.84 -16.67 -40.65
C ALA A 22 7.93 -16.72 -39.57
N LYS A 23 9.16 -16.95 -39.98
CA LYS A 23 10.32 -16.96 -39.09
C LYS A 23 10.52 -15.62 -38.40
N ASP A 24 10.43 -14.52 -39.15
CA ASP A 24 10.52 -13.17 -38.59
C ASP A 24 9.39 -12.88 -37.60
N GLN A 25 8.18 -13.34 -37.93
CA GLN A 25 7.04 -13.22 -37.01
C GLN A 25 7.27 -14.01 -35.71
N VAL A 26 7.79 -15.22 -35.80
CA VAL A 26 8.10 -16.04 -34.63
C VAL A 26 9.16 -15.36 -33.76
N GLU A 27 10.24 -14.86 -34.38
CA GLU A 27 11.28 -14.15 -33.65
C GLU A 27 10.74 -12.90 -32.94
N LYS A 28 9.87 -12.17 -33.63
CA LYS A 28 9.20 -10.99 -33.05
C LYS A 28 8.32 -11.36 -31.90
N LEU A 29 7.50 -12.42 -32.03
CA LEU A 29 6.64 -12.92 -30.99
C LEU A 29 7.44 -13.42 -29.77
N GLU A 30 8.56 -14.07 -30.00
CA GLU A 30 9.46 -14.51 -28.94
C GLU A 30 10.01 -13.34 -28.14
N ARG A 31 10.44 -12.27 -28.85
CA ARG A 31 10.90 -11.04 -28.18
C ARG A 31 9.78 -10.36 -27.40
N ASP A 32 8.58 -10.29 -27.97
CA ASP A 32 7.43 -9.73 -27.30
C ASP A 32 7.08 -10.55 -26.05
N LEU A 33 7.19 -11.89 -26.15
CA LEU A 33 6.96 -12.78 -25.02
C LEU A 33 7.96 -12.54 -23.90
N GLU A 34 9.24 -12.43 -24.23
CA GLU A 34 10.28 -12.11 -23.23
C GLU A 34 10.02 -10.78 -22.55
N ASN A 35 9.64 -9.76 -23.33
CA ASN A 35 9.32 -8.45 -22.79
C ASN A 35 8.11 -8.50 -21.87
N LYS A 36 7.08 -9.25 -22.24
CA LYS A 36 5.90 -9.45 -21.40
C LYS A 36 6.20 -10.21 -20.11
N GLU A 37 7.07 -11.20 -20.19
CA GLU A 37 7.52 -11.94 -19.01
C GLU A 37 8.26 -11.03 -18.03
N LYS A 38 9.11 -10.14 -18.54
CA LYS A 38 9.80 -9.14 -17.71
C LYS A 38 8.81 -8.17 -17.08
N GLU A 39 7.85 -7.69 -17.86
CA GLU A 39 6.78 -6.81 -17.33
C GLU A 39 5.99 -7.49 -16.23
N ILE A 40 5.63 -8.76 -16.42
CA ILE A 40 4.90 -9.55 -15.42
C ILE A 40 5.74 -9.70 -14.16
N TYR A 41 7.01 -9.99 -14.30
CA TYR A 41 7.93 -10.11 -13.17
C TYR A 41 7.99 -8.80 -12.38
N ASP A 42 8.19 -7.69 -13.08
CA ASP A 42 8.26 -6.36 -12.45
C ASP A 42 6.95 -6.00 -11.76
N LEU A 43 5.82 -6.26 -12.42
CA LEU A 43 4.50 -6.01 -11.85
C LEU A 43 4.24 -6.85 -10.61
N LYS A 44 4.64 -8.12 -10.62
CA LYS A 44 4.52 -8.99 -9.44
C LYS A 44 5.36 -8.46 -8.28
N HIS A 45 6.57 -8.02 -8.58
CA HIS A 45 7.46 -7.45 -7.59
C HIS A 45 6.87 -6.17 -6.99
N ASP A 46 6.35 -5.29 -7.83
CA ASP A 46 5.69 -4.07 -7.40
C ASP A 46 4.43 -4.36 -6.57
N LEU A 47 3.67 -5.36 -6.97
CA LEU A 47 2.48 -5.78 -6.24
C LEU A 47 2.84 -6.23 -4.83
N ILE A 48 3.85 -7.08 -4.70
CA ILE A 48 4.32 -7.56 -3.39
C ILE A 48 4.82 -6.39 -2.54
N SER A 49 5.60 -5.49 -3.14
CA SER A 49 6.10 -4.30 -2.46
C SER A 49 4.96 -3.41 -1.96
N ASN A 50 3.95 -3.19 -2.78
CA ASN A 50 2.78 -2.40 -2.42
C ASN A 50 1.93 -3.09 -1.35
N GLN A 51 1.79 -4.41 -1.40
CA GLN A 51 1.11 -5.18 -0.37
C GLN A 51 1.80 -5.04 0.98
N VAL A 52 3.13 -5.15 1.01
CA VAL A 52 3.91 -4.96 2.23
C VAL A 52 3.73 -3.55 2.78
N LYS A 53 3.78 -2.53 1.92
CA LYS A 53 3.56 -1.14 2.32
C LYS A 53 2.16 -0.92 2.88
N THR A 54 1.16 -1.51 2.25
CA THR A 54 -0.23 -1.44 2.68
C THR A 54 -0.41 -2.09 4.05
N GLU A 55 0.12 -3.29 4.24
CA GLU A 55 0.08 -4.00 5.52
C GLU A 55 0.76 -3.20 6.63
N THR A 56 1.93 -2.64 6.34
CA THR A 56 2.67 -1.80 7.29
C THR A 56 1.87 -0.55 7.66
N ALA A 57 1.25 0.09 6.65
CA ALA A 57 0.41 1.27 6.87
C ALA A 57 -0.83 0.93 7.70
N GLU A 58 -1.46 -0.22 7.45
CA GLU A 58 -2.62 -0.70 8.21
C GLU A 58 -2.25 -0.99 9.67
N GLU A 59 -1.11 -1.62 9.90
CA GLU A 59 -0.60 -1.89 11.25
C GLU A 59 -0.31 -0.59 11.99
N SER A 60 0.32 0.37 11.32
CA SER A 60 0.60 1.70 11.88
C SER A 60 -0.69 2.43 12.21
N LEU A 61 -1.69 2.34 11.35
CA LEU A 61 -3.00 2.94 11.57
C LEU A 61 -3.67 2.34 12.80
N LYS A 62 -3.68 1.02 12.91
CA LYS A 62 -4.26 0.32 14.08
C LYS A 62 -3.55 0.70 15.37
N LYS A 63 -2.23 0.82 15.31
CA LYS A 63 -1.45 1.27 16.47
C LYS A 63 -1.81 2.69 16.87
N LEU A 64 -1.90 3.60 15.90
CA LEU A 64 -2.29 4.98 16.15
C LEU A 64 -3.70 5.09 16.70
N GLU A 65 -4.63 4.29 16.20
CA GLU A 65 -6.00 4.23 16.73
C GLU A 65 -6.03 3.78 18.18
N ARG A 66 -5.25 2.75 18.52
CA ARG A 66 -5.13 2.26 19.90
C ARG A 66 -4.51 3.30 20.80
N ASP A 67 -3.43 3.93 20.37
CA ASP A 67 -2.75 4.98 21.11
C ASP A 67 -3.68 6.18 21.32
N ASN A 68 -4.45 6.54 20.31
CA ASN A 68 -5.41 7.63 20.37
C ASN A 68 -6.53 7.33 21.39
N LYS A 69 -7.07 6.11 21.37
CA LYS A 69 -8.07 5.66 22.36
C LYS A 69 -7.49 5.69 23.76
N GLU A 70 -6.29 5.21 23.93
CA GLU A 70 -5.59 5.20 25.21
C GLU A 70 -5.35 6.62 25.72
N LEU A 71 -4.90 7.51 24.84
CA LEU A 71 -4.70 8.91 25.19
C LEU A 71 -6.01 9.61 25.57
N LEU A 72 -7.09 9.32 24.85
CA LEU A 72 -8.41 9.85 25.17
C LEU A 72 -8.91 9.37 26.53
N LEU A 73 -8.68 8.09 26.84
CA LEU A 73 -9.00 7.52 28.15
C LEU A 73 -8.18 8.19 29.27
N ASN A 74 -6.88 8.35 29.04
CA ASN A 74 -5.99 9.01 30.00
C ASN A 74 -6.38 10.46 30.19
N LYS A 75 -6.74 11.14 29.13
CA LYS A 75 -7.25 12.51 29.20
C LYS A 75 -8.51 12.61 30.05
N ALA A 76 -9.46 11.70 29.82
CA ALA A 76 -10.70 11.65 30.60
C ALA A 76 -10.42 11.38 32.06
N ARG A 77 -9.51 10.47 32.37
CA ARG A 77 -9.11 10.18 33.77
C ARG A 77 -8.45 11.37 34.44
N LEU A 78 -7.56 12.05 33.69
CA LEU A 78 -6.88 13.25 34.22
C LEU A 78 -7.87 14.39 34.42
N GLU A 79 -8.82 14.59 33.53
CA GLU A 79 -9.88 15.59 33.69
C GLU A 79 -10.75 15.29 34.93
N ALA A 80 -11.13 14.02 35.10
CA ALA A 80 -11.89 13.60 36.26
C ALA A 80 -11.10 13.79 37.57
N ALA A 81 -9.82 13.40 37.56
CA ALA A 81 -8.94 13.58 38.71
C ALA A 81 -8.72 15.06 39.02
N LEU A 82 -8.61 15.90 38.00
CA LEU A 82 -8.46 17.35 38.17
C LEU A 82 -9.73 17.97 38.73
N GLU A 83 -10.91 17.56 38.27
CA GLU A 83 -12.20 17.98 38.82
C GLU A 83 -12.31 17.61 40.27
N ASP A 84 -11.95 16.37 40.63
CA ASP A 84 -11.95 15.93 42.04
C ASP A 84 -11.01 16.76 42.91
N LYS A 85 -9.80 17.06 42.41
CA LYS A 85 -8.86 17.91 43.11
C LYS A 85 -9.34 19.35 43.24
N LEU A 86 -9.99 19.87 42.22
CA LEU A 86 -10.57 21.20 42.28
C LEU A 86 -11.71 21.27 43.27
N LEU A 87 -12.56 20.24 43.36
CA LEU A 87 -13.62 20.13 44.34
C LEU A 87 -13.05 20.01 45.76
N ASP A 88 -12.04 19.17 45.95
CA ASP A 88 -11.34 19.02 47.23
C ASP A 88 -10.60 20.31 47.60
N GLY A 89 -9.97 20.96 46.62
CA GLY A 89 -9.29 22.23 46.83
C GLY A 89 -10.22 23.38 47.19
N LYS A 90 -11.46 23.34 46.73
CA LYS A 90 -12.49 24.32 47.15
C LYS A 90 -12.98 24.08 48.56
N ASP A 91 -13.15 22.82 48.92
CA ASP A 91 -13.59 22.43 50.28
C ASP A 91 -12.49 22.68 51.30
N SER A 92 -11.25 22.35 50.98
CA SER A 92 -10.11 22.50 51.91
C SER A 92 -9.82 23.96 52.31
N PRO A 93 -9.79 24.95 51.42
CA PRO A 93 -9.63 26.37 51.81
C PRO A 93 -10.79 26.87 52.66
N LYS A 94 -12.01 26.46 52.42
CA LYS A 94 -13.18 26.84 53.22
C LYS A 94 -13.07 26.31 54.64
N GLU A 95 -12.64 25.08 54.82
CA GLU A 95 -12.40 24.47 56.12
C GLU A 95 -11.27 25.19 56.85
N SER A 96 -10.19 25.52 56.17
CA SER A 96 -9.09 26.31 56.70
C SER A 96 -9.51 27.67 57.16
N GLU A 97 -10.33 28.37 56.39
CA GLU A 97 -10.88 29.68 56.75
C GLU A 97 -11.80 29.59 58.01
N LYS A 98 -12.62 28.57 58.07
CA LYS A 98 -13.47 28.31 59.24
C LYS A 98 -12.67 28.02 60.47
N GLU A 99 -11.61 27.26 60.40
CA GLU A 99 -10.70 26.98 61.52
C GLU A 99 -10.00 28.22 61.99
N ASN A 100 -9.50 29.04 61.08
CA ASN A 100 -8.83 30.31 61.39
C ASN A 100 -9.80 31.28 62.04
N THR A 101 -11.03 31.33 61.59
CA THR A 101 -12.07 32.18 62.18
C THR A 101 -12.46 31.71 63.61
N LYS A 102 -12.45 30.39 63.84
CA LYS A 102 -12.72 29.82 65.17
C LYS A 102 -11.58 30.01 66.16
N LYS A 103 -10.35 30.10 65.73
CA LYS A 103 -9.16 30.32 66.53
C LYS A 103 -9.00 31.78 66.98
N LYS A 104 -9.59 32.66 66.25
CA LYS A 104 -9.67 34.09 66.64
C LYS A 104 -10.84 34.37 67.55
#